data_4f7da5f65b2dded05f801059ec82cc14
#
_entry.id   4f7da5f65b2dded05f801059ec82cc14
#
_cell.length_a   1.000
_cell.length_b   1.000
_cell.length_c   1.000
_cell.angle_alpha   90.00
_cell.angle_beta   90.00
_cell.angle_gamma   90.00
#
_symmetry.space_group_name_H-M   'P 1'
#
loop_
_entity.id
_entity.type
_entity.pdbx_description
1 polymer ?
#
loop_
_entity_poly.entity_id
_entity_poly.type
_entity_poly.pdbx_seq_one_letter_code
_entity_poly.pdbx_strand_id
1 'polypeptide(L)'
;MMNAVDKYSTDNIADNEMIIAVEDVVKKDYDSAVVRIKKALARLKSIGHVEKYAEYLNILGLVYELENDESKAFECYLESLATAEIIRSRDLKAMVYSNIGSSYSKMGRDKEAQRCFKEARDEYDSSSEKSEECHKSWVMFDYINHAINDRYVALS
;
A
#
# COMPACT_ATOMS: atom_id res chain seq x y z
N MET A 1 9.53 10.41 -25.93
CA MET A 1 10.24 10.08 -24.66
C MET A 1 10.04 11.22 -23.70
N MET A 2 9.50 10.96 -22.52
CA MET A 2 9.29 12.01 -21.51
C MET A 2 10.64 12.50 -20.98
N ASN A 3 10.84 13.82 -20.88
CA ASN A 3 12.07 14.36 -20.34
C ASN A 3 12.09 14.29 -18.79
N ALA A 4 13.24 14.54 -18.17
CA ALA A 4 13.38 14.44 -16.71
C ALA A 4 12.48 15.43 -15.94
N VAL A 5 12.21 16.61 -16.50
CA VAL A 5 11.35 17.64 -15.89
C VAL A 5 9.90 17.17 -15.93
N ASP A 6 9.44 16.61 -17.04
CA ASP A 6 8.08 16.08 -17.17
C ASP A 6 7.83 14.89 -16.24
N LYS A 7 8.86 14.03 -16.09
CA LYS A 7 8.82 12.89 -15.18
C LYS A 7 8.69 13.34 -13.72
N TYR A 8 9.50 14.29 -13.28
CA TYR A 8 9.44 14.86 -11.93
C TYR A 8 8.10 15.56 -11.64
N SER A 9 7.57 16.32 -12.60
CA SER A 9 6.27 16.95 -12.48
C SER A 9 5.14 15.94 -12.35
N THR A 10 5.20 14.85 -13.12
CA THR A 10 4.17 13.79 -13.07
C THR A 10 4.24 13.00 -11.76
N ASP A 11 5.42 12.77 -11.22
CA ASP A 11 5.62 12.13 -9.92
C ASP A 11 5.00 12.97 -8.79
N ASN A 12 5.28 14.28 -8.76
CA ASN A 12 4.66 15.19 -7.80
C ASN A 12 3.13 15.25 -7.90
N ILE A 13 2.58 15.15 -9.10
CA ILE A 13 1.11 15.10 -9.28
C ILE A 13 0.56 13.79 -8.71
N ALA A 14 1.24 12.67 -8.90
CA ALA A 14 0.83 11.40 -8.32
C ALA A 14 0.84 11.46 -6.78
N ASP A 15 1.84 12.07 -6.18
CA ASP A 15 1.92 12.26 -4.72
C ASP A 15 0.80 13.17 -4.21
N ASN A 16 0.46 14.25 -4.91
CA ASN A 16 -0.66 15.11 -4.55
C ASN A 16 -2.01 14.36 -4.59
N GLU A 17 -2.24 13.54 -5.62
CA GLU A 17 -3.45 12.71 -5.69
C GLU A 17 -3.49 11.72 -4.50
N MET A 18 -2.36 11.16 -4.09
CA MET A 18 -2.28 10.26 -2.93
C MET A 18 -2.58 11.00 -1.63
N ILE A 19 -2.03 12.21 -1.42
CA ILE A 19 -2.28 13.02 -0.22
C ILE A 19 -3.79 13.30 -0.08
N ILE A 20 -4.44 13.72 -1.17
CA ILE A 20 -5.88 13.99 -1.16
C ILE A 20 -6.67 12.68 -0.95
N ALA A 21 -6.22 11.56 -1.51
CA ALA A 21 -6.85 10.26 -1.27
C ALA A 21 -6.81 9.87 0.21
N VAL A 22 -5.72 10.14 0.93
CA VAL A 22 -5.63 9.91 2.38
C VAL A 22 -6.63 10.80 3.13
N GLU A 23 -6.81 12.06 2.72
CA GLU A 23 -7.84 12.93 3.29
C GLU A 23 -9.27 12.39 3.06
N ASP A 24 -9.53 11.84 1.86
CA ASP A 24 -10.80 11.20 1.54
C ASP A 24 -11.03 9.96 2.43
N VAL A 25 -10.00 9.15 2.67
CA VAL A 25 -10.08 8.01 3.62
C VAL A 25 -10.47 8.48 5.02
N VAL A 26 -9.88 9.58 5.51
CA VAL A 26 -10.22 10.17 6.81
C VAL A 26 -11.68 10.58 6.89
N LYS A 27 -12.21 11.14 5.80
CA LYS A 27 -13.61 11.53 5.66
C LYS A 27 -14.54 10.33 5.43
N LYS A 28 -13.98 9.11 5.31
CA LYS A 28 -14.69 7.87 4.97
C LYS A 28 -15.30 7.88 3.56
N ASP A 29 -14.79 8.72 2.69
CA ASP A 29 -15.13 8.76 1.26
C ASP A 29 -14.17 7.83 0.50
N TYR A 30 -14.36 6.53 0.66
CA TYR A 30 -13.48 5.52 0.08
C TYR A 30 -13.57 5.47 -1.45
N ASP A 31 -14.75 5.70 -2.01
CA ASP A 31 -14.94 5.76 -3.47
C ASP A 31 -14.05 6.84 -4.10
N SER A 32 -14.05 8.05 -3.54
CA SER A 32 -13.16 9.13 -4.00
C SER A 32 -11.70 8.79 -3.81
N ALA A 33 -11.33 8.19 -2.69
CA ALA A 33 -9.96 7.75 -2.42
C ALA A 33 -9.49 6.73 -3.46
N VAL A 34 -10.29 5.72 -3.77
CA VAL A 34 -9.98 4.70 -4.80
C VAL A 34 -9.77 5.34 -6.17
N VAL A 35 -10.64 6.28 -6.57
CA VAL A 35 -10.50 6.99 -7.85
C VAL A 35 -9.18 7.76 -7.92
N ARG A 36 -8.79 8.47 -6.86
CA ARG A 36 -7.54 9.23 -6.81
C ARG A 36 -6.32 8.34 -6.84
N ILE A 37 -6.30 7.27 -6.04
CA ILE A 37 -5.18 6.33 -6.03
C ILE A 37 -4.99 5.70 -7.41
N LYS A 38 -6.08 5.31 -8.09
CA LYS A 38 -6.02 4.78 -9.46
C LYS A 38 -5.45 5.80 -10.46
N LYS A 39 -5.79 7.09 -10.32
CA LYS A 39 -5.18 8.15 -11.14
C LYS A 39 -3.68 8.26 -10.88
N ALA A 40 -3.26 8.25 -9.60
CA ALA A 40 -1.85 8.26 -9.24
C ALA A 40 -1.10 7.05 -9.81
N LEU A 41 -1.66 5.85 -9.68
CA LEU A 41 -1.09 4.62 -10.24
C LEU A 41 -0.92 4.70 -11.78
N ALA A 42 -1.93 5.21 -12.49
CA ALA A 42 -1.84 5.39 -13.95
C ALA A 42 -0.70 6.34 -14.33
N ARG A 43 -0.49 7.41 -13.58
CA ARG A 43 0.62 8.36 -13.78
C ARG A 43 1.97 7.71 -13.51
N LEU A 44 2.13 7.02 -12.38
CA LEU A 44 3.38 6.33 -12.01
C LEU A 44 3.74 5.27 -13.05
N LYS A 45 2.76 4.52 -13.55
CA LYS A 45 2.94 3.55 -14.61
C LYS A 45 3.43 4.21 -15.90
N SER A 46 2.89 5.37 -16.26
CA SER A 46 3.27 6.10 -17.49
C SER A 46 4.72 6.62 -17.46
N ILE A 47 5.25 6.93 -16.27
CA ILE A 47 6.64 7.40 -16.09
C ILE A 47 7.62 6.29 -15.72
N GLY A 48 7.11 5.05 -15.52
CA GLY A 48 7.92 3.89 -15.13
C GLY A 48 8.47 3.97 -13.70
N HIS A 49 7.77 4.65 -12.78
CA HIS A 49 8.15 4.70 -11.36
C HIS A 49 7.64 3.47 -10.62
N VAL A 50 8.31 2.34 -10.82
CA VAL A 50 7.83 1.00 -10.43
C VAL A 50 7.73 0.83 -8.92
N GLU A 51 8.67 1.36 -8.15
CA GLU A 51 8.69 1.23 -6.69
C GLU A 51 7.47 1.92 -6.06
N LYS A 52 7.28 3.20 -6.35
CA LYS A 52 6.14 3.98 -5.85
C LYS A 52 4.80 3.42 -6.35
N TYR A 53 4.77 2.89 -7.59
CA TYR A 53 3.60 2.18 -8.11
C TYR A 53 3.21 0.99 -7.22
N ALA A 54 4.17 0.17 -6.82
CA ALA A 54 3.91 -0.97 -5.96
C ALA A 54 3.50 -0.57 -4.53
N GLU A 55 4.09 0.50 -3.99
CA GLU A 55 3.68 1.08 -2.70
C GLU A 55 2.22 1.56 -2.73
N TYR A 56 1.83 2.26 -3.80
CA TYR A 56 0.46 2.78 -3.95
C TYR A 56 -0.56 1.67 -4.21
N LEU A 57 -0.18 0.56 -4.86
CA LEU A 57 -1.00 -0.64 -4.93
C LEU A 57 -1.28 -1.23 -3.54
N ASN A 58 -0.26 -1.29 -2.69
CA ASN A 58 -0.41 -1.77 -1.32
C ASN A 58 -1.40 -0.88 -0.53
N ILE A 59 -1.32 0.44 -0.69
CA ILE A 59 -2.26 1.39 -0.08
C ILE A 59 -3.67 1.22 -0.65
N LEU A 60 -3.81 1.01 -1.96
CA LEU A 60 -5.12 0.75 -2.56
C LEU A 60 -5.77 -0.52 -1.98
N GLY A 61 -4.98 -1.55 -1.73
CA GLY A 61 -5.45 -2.76 -1.05
C GLY A 61 -6.04 -2.46 0.33
N LEU A 62 -5.37 -1.62 1.13
CA LEU A 62 -5.89 -1.18 2.43
C LEU A 62 -7.22 -0.42 2.31
N VAL A 63 -7.36 0.45 1.30
CA VAL A 63 -8.63 1.17 1.08
C VAL A 63 -9.76 0.21 0.70
N TYR A 64 -9.48 -0.79 -0.13
CA TYR A 64 -10.48 -1.83 -0.43
C TYR A 64 -10.86 -2.66 0.80
N GLU A 65 -9.94 -2.93 1.74
CA GLU A 65 -10.31 -3.54 3.02
C GLU A 65 -11.29 -2.67 3.81
N LEU A 66 -11.12 -1.35 3.79
CA LEU A 66 -12.07 -0.42 4.44
C LEU A 66 -13.46 -0.44 3.80
N GLU A 67 -13.54 -0.73 2.50
CA GLU A 67 -14.79 -0.96 1.77
C GLU A 67 -15.37 -2.36 1.99
N ASN A 68 -14.66 -3.25 2.69
CA ASN A 68 -14.94 -4.68 2.84
C ASN A 68 -14.93 -5.45 1.50
N ASP A 69 -14.14 -4.96 0.52
CA ASP A 69 -13.87 -5.66 -0.73
C ASP A 69 -12.54 -6.43 -0.63
N GLU A 70 -12.60 -7.55 0.08
CA GLU A 70 -11.43 -8.39 0.35
C GLU A 70 -10.80 -8.93 -0.94
N SER A 71 -11.61 -9.22 -1.97
CA SER A 71 -11.11 -9.75 -3.25
C SER A 71 -10.19 -8.74 -3.92
N LYS A 72 -10.64 -7.48 -4.07
CA LYS A 72 -9.82 -6.43 -4.66
C LYS A 72 -8.63 -6.05 -3.79
N ALA A 73 -8.78 -6.10 -2.46
CA ALA A 73 -7.65 -5.88 -1.56
C ALA A 73 -6.52 -6.89 -1.81
N PHE A 74 -6.85 -8.19 -1.86
CA PHE A 74 -5.87 -9.23 -2.14
C PHE A 74 -5.27 -9.11 -3.55
N GLU A 75 -6.05 -8.77 -4.58
CA GLU A 75 -5.50 -8.53 -5.92
C GLU A 75 -4.43 -7.42 -5.90
N CYS A 76 -4.69 -6.31 -5.21
CA CYS A 76 -3.73 -5.22 -5.05
C CYS A 76 -2.48 -5.65 -4.28
N TYR A 77 -2.63 -6.38 -3.19
CA TYR A 77 -1.49 -6.88 -2.42
C TYR A 77 -0.63 -7.85 -3.22
N LEU A 78 -1.23 -8.77 -3.95
CA LEU A 78 -0.47 -9.74 -4.77
C LEU A 78 0.27 -9.06 -5.92
N GLU A 79 -0.33 -8.06 -6.57
CA GLU A 79 0.35 -7.27 -7.60
C GLU A 79 1.49 -6.44 -7.01
N SER A 80 1.29 -5.82 -5.85
CA SER A 80 2.33 -5.11 -5.13
C SER A 80 3.49 -6.04 -4.74
N LEU A 81 3.19 -7.22 -4.20
CA LEU A 81 4.19 -8.21 -3.81
C LEU A 81 5.00 -8.71 -5.01
N ALA A 82 4.33 -9.05 -6.12
CA ALA A 82 4.99 -9.47 -7.35
C ALA A 82 5.93 -8.39 -7.89
N THR A 83 5.51 -7.12 -7.81
CA THR A 83 6.34 -5.99 -8.23
C THR A 83 7.53 -5.82 -7.28
N ALA A 84 7.32 -5.91 -5.96
CA ALA A 84 8.37 -5.85 -4.95
C ALA A 84 9.43 -6.95 -5.14
N GLU A 85 9.03 -8.14 -5.55
CA GLU A 85 9.94 -9.23 -5.93
C GLU A 85 10.83 -8.84 -7.11
N ILE A 86 10.23 -8.29 -8.17
CA ILE A 86 10.94 -7.87 -9.39
C ILE A 86 12.00 -6.80 -9.08
N ILE A 87 11.64 -5.80 -8.29
CA ILE A 87 12.57 -4.72 -7.90
C ILE A 87 13.47 -5.08 -6.71
N ARG A 88 13.28 -6.26 -6.13
CA ARG A 88 14.01 -6.76 -4.96
C ARG A 88 13.92 -5.87 -3.72
N SER A 89 12.77 -5.19 -3.54
CA SER A 89 12.51 -4.35 -2.37
C SER A 89 12.04 -5.19 -1.19
N ARG A 90 12.93 -5.44 -0.23
CA ARG A 90 12.63 -6.21 0.98
C ARG A 90 11.68 -5.48 1.91
N ASP A 91 11.84 -4.17 2.05
CA ASP A 91 10.98 -3.33 2.89
C ASP A 91 9.54 -3.36 2.39
N LEU A 92 9.34 -3.24 1.08
CA LEU A 92 8.01 -3.31 0.50
C LEU A 92 7.40 -4.72 0.64
N LYS A 93 8.18 -5.78 0.46
CA LYS A 93 7.71 -7.15 0.72
C LYS A 93 7.27 -7.34 2.16
N ALA A 94 8.06 -6.84 3.12
CA ALA A 94 7.72 -6.90 4.54
C ALA A 94 6.38 -6.20 4.83
N MET A 95 6.17 -5.00 4.26
CA MET A 95 4.91 -4.26 4.40
C MET A 95 3.72 -5.03 3.82
N VAL A 96 3.85 -5.53 2.60
CA VAL A 96 2.75 -6.25 1.94
C VAL A 96 2.41 -7.55 2.67
N TYR A 97 3.40 -8.34 3.07
CA TYR A 97 3.17 -9.54 3.87
C TYR A 97 2.49 -9.24 5.20
N SER A 98 2.83 -8.14 5.86
CA SER A 98 2.17 -7.70 7.09
C SER A 98 0.69 -7.40 6.86
N ASN A 99 0.33 -6.75 5.75
CA ASN A 99 -1.06 -6.46 5.39
C ASN A 99 -1.84 -7.73 5.06
N ILE A 100 -1.28 -8.62 4.24
CA ILE A 100 -1.89 -9.91 3.94
C ILE A 100 -2.11 -10.72 5.22
N GLY A 101 -1.13 -10.73 6.13
CA GLY A 101 -1.24 -11.38 7.43
C GLY A 101 -2.37 -10.82 8.27
N SER A 102 -2.51 -9.49 8.32
CA SER A 102 -3.60 -8.81 9.02
C SER A 102 -4.96 -9.16 8.42
N SER A 103 -5.08 -9.20 7.09
CA SER A 103 -6.30 -9.61 6.41
C SER A 103 -6.68 -11.05 6.74
N TYR A 104 -5.73 -11.98 6.71
CA TYR A 104 -5.98 -13.37 7.12
C TYR A 104 -6.39 -13.49 8.58
N SER A 105 -5.78 -12.72 9.49
CA SER A 105 -6.16 -12.72 10.91
C SER A 105 -7.60 -12.25 11.10
N LYS A 106 -8.04 -11.21 10.40
CA LYS A 106 -9.42 -10.73 10.42
C LYS A 106 -10.42 -11.76 9.91
N MET A 107 -10.02 -12.62 8.98
CA MET A 107 -10.82 -13.74 8.47
C MET A 107 -10.79 -14.98 9.40
N GLY A 108 -10.06 -14.94 10.51
CA GLY A 108 -9.88 -16.11 11.40
C GLY A 108 -8.97 -17.19 10.82
N ARG A 109 -8.19 -16.85 9.78
CA ARG A 109 -7.21 -17.74 9.12
C ARG A 109 -5.84 -17.62 9.77
N ASP A 110 -5.77 -18.00 11.05
CA ASP A 110 -4.59 -17.74 11.91
C ASP A 110 -3.30 -18.39 11.40
N LYS A 111 -3.37 -19.58 10.79
CA LYS A 111 -2.18 -20.26 10.25
C LYS A 111 -1.57 -19.52 9.09
N GLU A 112 -2.40 -19.01 8.18
CA GLU A 112 -1.96 -18.19 7.04
C GLU A 112 -1.45 -16.84 7.52
N ALA A 113 -2.12 -16.23 8.50
CA ALA A 113 -1.66 -14.99 9.11
C ALA A 113 -0.26 -15.14 9.72
N GLN A 114 -0.03 -16.21 10.50
CA GLN A 114 1.28 -16.47 11.11
C GLN A 114 2.39 -16.68 10.07
N ARG A 115 2.10 -17.35 8.95
CA ARG A 115 3.06 -17.50 7.85
C ARG A 115 3.42 -16.15 7.25
N CYS A 116 2.43 -15.32 6.95
CA CYS A 116 2.67 -13.99 6.38
C CYS A 116 3.45 -13.09 7.35
N PHE A 117 3.14 -13.10 8.65
CA PHE A 117 3.90 -12.32 9.62
C PHE A 117 5.34 -12.82 9.79
N LYS A 118 5.58 -14.14 9.63
CA LYS A 118 6.94 -14.68 9.59
C LYS A 118 7.70 -14.16 8.37
N GLU A 119 7.11 -14.26 7.16
CA GLU A 119 7.73 -13.73 5.95
C GLU A 119 8.02 -12.22 6.07
N ALA A 120 7.07 -11.44 6.62
CA ALA A 120 7.25 -10.02 6.86
C ALA A 120 8.47 -9.73 7.75
N ARG A 121 8.62 -10.49 8.83
CA ARG A 121 9.77 -10.37 9.74
C ARG A 121 11.08 -10.74 9.05
N ASP A 122 11.11 -11.87 8.36
CA ASP A 122 12.31 -12.38 7.69
C ASP A 122 12.81 -11.38 6.62
N GLU A 123 11.89 -10.75 5.88
CA GLU A 123 12.24 -9.70 4.92
C GLU A 123 12.71 -8.42 5.61
N TYR A 124 12.06 -7.99 6.68
CA TYR A 124 12.45 -6.80 7.44
C TYR A 124 13.83 -6.94 8.09
N ASP A 125 14.10 -8.08 8.73
CA ASP A 125 15.39 -8.35 9.39
C ASP A 125 16.55 -8.44 8.39
N SER A 126 16.24 -8.83 7.15
CA SER A 126 17.22 -8.95 6.07
C SER A 126 17.40 -7.66 5.27
N SER A 127 16.60 -6.63 5.52
CA SER A 127 16.69 -5.33 4.85
C SER A 127 17.86 -4.52 5.42
N SER A 128 18.79 -4.12 4.57
CA SER A 128 19.96 -3.29 4.94
C SER A 128 19.76 -1.81 4.69
N GLU A 129 18.72 -1.42 3.97
CA GLU A 129 18.47 -0.04 3.54
C GLU A 129 17.09 0.44 4.00
N LYS A 130 17.06 1.23 5.07
CA LYS A 130 15.87 2.02 5.44
C LYS A 130 15.92 3.33 4.65
N SER A 131 15.31 3.36 3.46
CA SER A 131 15.25 4.58 2.66
C SER A 131 14.28 5.59 3.28
N GLU A 132 14.56 6.89 3.10
CA GLU A 132 13.70 7.98 3.58
C GLU A 132 12.31 7.98 2.89
N GLU A 133 12.25 7.48 1.65
CA GLU A 133 11.00 7.30 0.90
C GLU A 133 10.16 6.15 1.48
N CYS A 134 10.78 5.06 1.88
CA CYS A 134 10.12 3.97 2.58
C CYS A 134 9.50 4.47 3.90
N HIS A 135 10.18 5.37 4.61
CA HIS A 135 9.65 5.96 5.84
C HIS A 135 8.36 6.78 5.60
N LYS A 136 8.27 7.54 4.52
CA LYS A 136 7.04 8.30 4.16
C LYS A 136 5.87 7.37 3.85
N SER A 137 6.12 6.30 3.11
CA SER A 137 5.11 5.28 2.83
C SER A 137 4.67 4.55 4.10
N TRP A 138 5.59 4.29 5.04
CA TRP A 138 5.28 3.74 6.35
C TRP A 138 4.37 4.66 7.18
N VAL A 139 4.60 5.97 7.18
CA VAL A 139 3.76 6.94 7.91
C VAL A 139 2.33 6.95 7.36
N MET A 140 2.17 6.95 6.03
CA MET A 140 0.86 6.85 5.40
C MET A 140 0.17 5.52 5.71
N PHE A 141 0.92 4.43 5.63
CA PHE A 141 0.49 3.10 5.97
C PHE A 141 0.00 2.99 7.42
N ASP A 142 0.79 3.48 8.38
CA ASP A 142 0.45 3.48 9.80
C ASP A 142 -0.82 4.28 10.07
N TYR A 143 -0.97 5.42 9.43
CA TYR A 143 -2.16 6.26 9.52
C TYR A 143 -3.43 5.54 9.03
N ILE A 144 -3.36 4.86 7.88
CA ILE A 144 -4.49 4.09 7.33
C ILE A 144 -4.77 2.87 8.21
N ASN A 145 -3.75 2.18 8.71
CA ASN A 145 -3.94 1.07 9.64
C ASN A 145 -4.59 1.50 10.97
N HIS A 146 -4.24 2.68 11.50
CA HIS A 146 -4.95 3.23 12.66
C HIS A 146 -6.42 3.47 12.35
N ALA A 147 -6.75 4.06 11.20
CA ALA A 147 -8.15 4.25 10.77
C ALA A 147 -8.91 2.92 10.64
N ILE A 148 -8.23 1.86 10.17
CA ILE A 148 -8.80 0.50 10.09
C ILE A 148 -9.06 -0.05 11.50
N ASN A 149 -8.08 0.02 12.41
CA ASN A 149 -8.18 -0.52 13.75
C ASN A 149 -9.23 0.22 14.59
N ASP A 150 -9.32 1.53 14.51
CA ASP A 150 -10.33 2.35 15.20
C ASP A 150 -11.75 1.96 14.76
N ARG A 151 -11.93 1.56 13.50
CA ARG A 151 -13.21 1.06 13.00
C ARG A 151 -13.60 -0.27 13.63
N TYR A 152 -12.65 -1.20 13.82
CA TYR A 152 -12.95 -2.50 14.43
C TYR A 152 -13.21 -2.40 15.93
N VAL A 153 -12.52 -1.48 16.63
CA VAL A 153 -12.80 -1.20 18.05
C VAL A 153 -14.18 -0.58 18.25
N ALA A 154 -14.64 0.27 17.33
CA ALA A 154 -15.96 0.89 17.39
C ALA A 154 -17.13 -0.09 17.09
N LEU A 155 -16.86 -1.26 16.48
CA LEU A 155 -17.86 -2.29 16.14
C LEU A 155 -17.88 -3.46 17.14
N SER A 156 -16.93 -3.51 18.06
CA SER A 156 -16.83 -4.49 19.14
C SER A 156 -17.43 -3.95 20.42
#